data_3033abf4de4e573448f2641986fa67dd
#
_entry.id   3033abf4de4e573448f2641986fa67dd
#
_cell.length_a   1.000
_cell.length_b   1.000
_cell.length_c   1.000
_cell.angle_alpha   90.00
_cell.angle_beta   90.00
_cell.angle_gamma   90.00
#
_symmetry.space_group_name_H-M   'P 1'
#
loop_
_entity.id
_entity.type
_entity.pdbx_description
1 polymer ?
#
loop_
_entity_poly.entity_id
_entity_poly.type
_entity_poly.pdbx_seq_one_letter_code
_entity_poly.pdbx_strand_id
1 'polypeptide(L)'
;MRAAVEISMYPLTGEYIPPIQAFIDRLNTHPGLIVRTNALSTQIWGPLDRVMAILTEEMTRSATVAGAPQLVFVMKVLPGLAPP
;
A
#
# COMPACT_ATOMS: atom_id res chain seq x y z
N MET A 1 4.17 9.19 16.29
CA MET A 1 3.39 8.00 16.72
C MET A 1 3.55 6.91 15.68
N ARG A 2 3.78 5.71 16.11
CA ARG A 2 3.81 4.55 15.21
C ARG A 2 2.39 4.07 14.92
N ALA A 3 2.23 3.42 13.78
CA ALA A 3 0.92 2.92 13.36
C ALA A 3 1.08 1.68 12.48
N ALA A 4 0.01 0.92 12.36
CA ALA A 4 -0.16 -0.09 11.33
C ALA A 4 -1.23 0.36 10.35
N VAL A 5 -1.04 0.01 9.08
CA VAL A 5 -2.05 0.16 8.04
C VAL A 5 -2.21 -1.18 7.33
N GLU A 6 -3.45 -1.61 7.17
CA GLU A 6 -3.77 -2.73 6.28
C GLU A 6 -4.40 -2.15 5.02
N ILE A 7 -3.84 -2.47 3.86
CA ILE A 7 -4.33 -1.95 2.59
C ILE A 7 -4.56 -3.07 1.59
N SER A 8 -5.66 -2.98 0.87
CA SER A 8 -5.99 -3.85 -0.25
C SER A 8 -6.21 -3.01 -1.49
N MET A 9 -5.72 -3.49 -2.63
CA MET A 9 -5.81 -2.80 -3.92
C MET A 9 -6.66 -3.65 -4.86
N TYR A 10 -7.64 -3.00 -5.48
CA TYR A 10 -8.55 -3.63 -6.42
C TYR A 10 -8.50 -2.92 -7.78
N PRO A 11 -7.58 -3.30 -8.68
CA PRO A 11 -7.59 -2.78 -10.04
C PRO A 11 -8.81 -3.32 -10.79
N LEU A 12 -9.59 -2.41 -11.39
CA LEU A 12 -10.82 -2.79 -12.10
C LEU A 12 -10.49 -3.20 -13.54
N THR A 13 -9.81 -4.33 -13.67
CA THR A 13 -9.41 -4.92 -14.95
C THR A 13 -9.26 -6.43 -14.79
N GLY A 14 -9.34 -7.17 -15.89
CA GLY A 14 -9.10 -8.60 -15.88
C GLY A 14 -7.66 -8.96 -15.51
N GLU A 15 -6.71 -8.11 -15.87
CA GLU A 15 -5.29 -8.29 -15.53
C GLU A 15 -4.94 -7.48 -14.27
N TYR A 16 -5.45 -7.91 -13.14
CA TYR A 16 -5.32 -7.18 -11.87
C TYR A 16 -4.00 -7.46 -11.14
N ILE A 17 -3.33 -8.58 -11.41
CA ILE A 17 -2.11 -8.97 -10.67
C ILE A 17 -0.93 -8.03 -10.91
N PRO A 18 -0.55 -7.65 -12.16
CA PRO A 18 0.61 -6.80 -12.37
C PRO A 18 0.54 -5.44 -11.64
N PRO A 19 -0.58 -4.69 -11.64
CA PRO A 19 -0.66 -3.45 -10.89
C PRO A 19 -0.50 -3.65 -9.38
N ILE A 20 -1.07 -4.72 -8.82
CA ILE A 20 -0.93 -5.05 -7.40
C ILE A 20 0.53 -5.36 -7.07
N GLN A 21 1.18 -6.20 -7.84
CA GLN A 21 2.57 -6.57 -7.60
C GLN A 21 3.49 -5.37 -7.70
N ALA A 22 3.28 -4.49 -8.68
CA ALA A 22 4.07 -3.26 -8.82
C ALA A 22 3.93 -2.34 -7.61
N PHE A 23 2.71 -2.20 -7.08
CA PHE A 23 2.46 -1.41 -5.88
C PHE A 23 3.20 -1.98 -4.65
N ILE A 24 3.09 -3.30 -4.44
CA ILE A 24 3.77 -3.98 -3.33
C ILE A 24 5.29 -3.84 -3.47
N ASP A 25 5.83 -4.03 -4.66
CA ASP A 25 7.27 -3.92 -4.90
C ASP A 25 7.78 -2.52 -4.57
N ARG A 26 7.03 -1.47 -4.95
CA ARG A 26 7.40 -0.09 -4.62
C ARG A 26 7.32 0.20 -3.13
N LEU A 27 6.30 -0.33 -2.43
CA LEU A 27 6.24 -0.18 -0.97
C LEU A 27 7.47 -0.76 -0.29
N ASN A 28 7.97 -1.88 -0.79
CA ASN A 28 9.15 -2.53 -0.23
C ASN A 28 10.47 -1.78 -0.50
N THR A 29 10.48 -0.76 -1.34
CA THR A 29 11.67 0.07 -1.58
C THR A 29 11.85 1.18 -0.56
N HIS A 30 10.84 1.47 0.27
CA HIS A 30 10.91 2.56 1.25
C HIS A 30 11.56 2.09 2.54
N PRO A 31 12.71 2.67 2.95
CA PRO A 31 13.36 2.26 4.19
C PRO A 31 12.56 2.72 5.42
N GLY A 32 12.72 2.00 6.52
CA GLY A 32 12.07 2.36 7.79
C GLY A 32 10.64 1.88 7.92
N LEU A 33 10.11 1.17 6.94
CA LEU A 33 8.80 0.52 7.00
C LEU A 33 8.97 -0.99 7.15
N ILE A 34 8.04 -1.62 7.85
CA ILE A 34 7.87 -3.08 7.82
C ILE A 34 6.68 -3.35 6.93
N VAL A 35 6.87 -4.10 5.85
CA VAL A 35 5.82 -4.43 4.88
C VAL A 35 5.66 -5.94 4.83
N ARG A 36 4.45 -6.42 5.05
CA ARG A 36 4.09 -7.84 4.97
C ARG A 36 2.86 -8.03 4.11
N THR A 37 2.94 -8.92 3.14
CA THR A 37 1.85 -9.23 2.23
C THR A 37 1.42 -10.69 2.42
N ASN A 38 0.11 -10.91 2.48
CA ASN A 38 -0.49 -12.23 2.45
C ASN A 38 -1.55 -12.30 1.34
N ALA A 39 -2.34 -13.38 1.31
CA ALA A 39 -3.35 -13.56 0.26
C ALA A 39 -4.52 -12.57 0.35
N LEU A 40 -4.68 -11.86 1.47
CA LEU A 40 -5.84 -10.99 1.72
C LEU A 40 -5.50 -9.51 1.61
N SER A 41 -4.28 -9.11 2.02
CA SER A 41 -3.92 -7.69 2.11
C SER A 41 -2.43 -7.50 2.30
N THR A 42 -2.00 -6.24 2.28
CA THR A 42 -0.65 -5.82 2.66
C THR A 42 -0.73 -5.04 3.96
N GLN A 43 0.15 -5.37 4.89
CA GLN A 43 0.26 -4.71 6.19
C GLN A 43 1.54 -3.91 6.24
N ILE A 44 1.46 -2.68 6.77
CA ILE A 44 2.58 -1.74 6.82
C ILE A 44 2.67 -1.17 8.22
N TRP A 45 3.87 -1.22 8.82
CA TRP A 45 4.15 -0.60 10.12
C TRP A 45 5.23 0.46 9.96
N GLY A 46 5.06 1.56 10.63
CA GLY A 46 6.01 2.66 10.68
C GLY A 46 5.45 3.89 11.38
N PRO A 47 6.17 5.02 11.35
CA PRO A 47 5.61 6.28 11.81
C PRO A 47 4.37 6.65 10.99
N LEU A 48 3.30 7.06 11.65
CA LEU A 48 2.00 7.30 11.00
C LEU A 48 2.09 8.30 9.85
N ASP A 49 2.73 9.44 10.08
CA ASP A 49 2.89 10.48 9.06
C ASP A 49 3.67 9.97 7.85
N ARG A 50 4.72 9.20 8.08
CA ARG A 50 5.53 8.64 7.00
C ARG A 50 4.77 7.58 6.21
N VAL A 51 4.06 6.67 6.89
CA VAL A 51 3.26 5.64 6.22
C VAL A 51 2.21 6.28 5.33
N MET A 52 1.49 7.28 5.84
CA MET A 52 0.44 7.94 5.06
C MET A 52 1.01 8.73 3.89
N ALA A 53 2.15 9.39 4.05
CA ALA A 53 2.82 10.11 2.95
C ALA A 53 3.26 9.15 1.84
N ILE A 54 3.84 8.01 2.21
CA ILE A 54 4.28 6.98 1.25
C ILE A 54 3.08 6.37 0.53
N LEU A 55 2.00 6.07 1.24
CA LEU A 55 0.79 5.53 0.62
C LEU A 55 0.17 6.52 -0.37
N THR A 56 0.12 7.80 -0.01
CA THR A 56 -0.34 8.86 -0.94
C THR A 56 0.50 8.88 -2.20
N GLU A 57 1.82 8.86 -2.07
CA GLU A 57 2.75 8.84 -3.20
C GLU A 57 2.54 7.62 -4.09
N GLU A 58 2.50 6.44 -3.50
CA GLU A 58 2.42 5.19 -4.25
C GLU A 58 1.04 4.93 -4.86
N MET A 59 -0.04 5.36 -4.20
CA MET A 59 -1.38 5.34 -4.80
C MET A 59 -1.45 6.27 -6.00
N THR A 60 -0.89 7.48 -5.89
CA THR A 60 -0.84 8.45 -6.99
C THR A 60 -0.04 7.88 -8.16
N ARG A 61 1.11 7.31 -7.89
CA ARG A 61 1.97 6.70 -8.92
C ARG A 61 1.25 5.57 -9.63
N SER A 62 0.56 4.70 -8.89
CA SER A 62 -0.22 3.60 -9.49
C SER A 62 -1.35 4.10 -10.38
N ALA A 63 -2.00 5.19 -10.02
CA ALA A 63 -3.13 5.74 -10.74
C ALA A 63 -2.73 6.57 -11.97
N THR A 64 -1.48 7.00 -12.08
CA THR A 64 -1.01 7.91 -13.13
C THR A 64 -0.09 7.26 -14.16
N VAL A 65 0.25 5.99 -14.01
CA VAL A 65 1.01 5.32 -15.07
C VAL A 65 0.17 5.21 -16.34
N ALA A 66 0.82 5.23 -17.51
CA ALA A 66 0.13 5.12 -18.79
C ALA A 66 -0.67 3.80 -18.86
N GLY A 67 -1.95 3.90 -19.24
CA GLY A 67 -2.82 2.73 -19.35
C GLY A 67 -3.34 2.21 -18.01
N ALA A 68 -3.16 2.92 -16.90
CA ALA A 68 -3.66 2.49 -15.60
C ALA A 68 -5.19 2.32 -15.63
N PRO A 69 -5.71 1.17 -15.13
CA PRO A 69 -7.14 1.00 -14.96
C PRO A 69 -7.65 1.86 -13.82
N GLN A 70 -8.96 1.95 -13.65
CA GLN A 70 -9.52 2.49 -12.42
C GLN A 70 -9.08 1.62 -11.24
N LEU A 71 -8.58 2.25 -10.20
CA LEU A 71 -8.12 1.59 -8.98
C LEU A 71 -9.07 1.87 -7.83
N VAL A 72 -9.22 0.88 -6.96
CA VAL A 72 -9.89 1.04 -5.66
C VAL A 72 -8.93 0.59 -4.58
N PHE A 73 -8.73 1.42 -3.56
CA PHE A 73 -7.97 1.05 -2.37
C PHE A 73 -8.89 1.04 -1.17
N VAL A 74 -8.77 0.01 -0.36
CA VAL A 74 -9.45 -0.06 0.93
C VAL A 74 -8.39 -0.20 1.99
N MET A 75 -8.41 0.66 3.00
CA MET A 75 -7.43 0.58 4.07
C MET A 75 -8.04 0.80 5.44
N LYS A 76 -7.41 0.16 6.41
CA LYS A 76 -7.66 0.34 7.84
C LYS A 76 -6.40 0.93 8.45
N VAL A 77 -6.57 1.98 9.23
CA VAL A 77 -5.45 2.64 9.92
C VAL A 77 -5.61 2.39 11.41
N LEU A 78 -4.55 1.88 12.04
CA LEU A 78 -4.51 1.57 13.46
C LEU A 78 -3.39 2.41 14.12
N PRO A 79 -3.71 3.64 14.52
CA PRO A 79 -2.71 4.50 15.18
C PRO A 79 -2.27 3.89 16.51
N GLY A 80 -0.96 3.91 16.76
CA GLY A 80 -0.40 3.43 18.02
C GLY A 80 -0.11 1.93 18.07
N LEU A 81 -0.46 1.16 17.05
CA LEU A 81 -0.18 -0.27 17.02
C LEU A 81 1.29 -0.51 16.69
N ALA A 82 1.98 -1.22 17.59
CA ALA A 82 3.37 -1.60 17.40
C ALA A 82 3.49 -2.74 16.38
N PRO A 83 4.66 -2.86 15.69
CA PRO A 83 4.91 -4.00 14.81
C PRO A 83 4.94 -5.31 15.61
N PRO A 84 4.62 -6.42 14.95
CA PRO A 84 4.66 -7.73 15.57
C PRO A 84 6.08 -8.17 15.94
#